data_5d6f9b32adff887b238126fe4b03e70b
#
_entry.id   5d6f9b32adff887b238126fe4b03e70b
#
_cell.length_a   1.000
_cell.length_b   1.000
_cell.length_c   1.000
_cell.angle_alpha   90.00
_cell.angle_beta   90.00
_cell.angle_gamma   90.00
#
_symmetry.space_group_name_H-M   'P 1'
#
loop_
_entity.id
_entity.type
_entity.pdbx_description
1 polymer ?
#
loop_
_entity_poly.entity_id
_entity_poly.type
_entity_poly.pdbx_seq_one_letter_code
_entity_poly.pdbx_strand_id
1 'polypeptide(L)'
;MKKMLTVVAGVLVAGSLMSSVARADMMVGQDKSTWSPYPIETEAVANAGVITGQDESSWSPYPIEGQDEKVGMPSPFTEVKSLKEAEKKTGVKMTAPKKIKGYDEINYEIVKKDKFIQVNYRKDDNNSITIRKAETKKDVSGDYNKYKNTKKVTVKGNKIKLQGNGKTYSLATWTKGKYSFSVGIYNDGKGMSLKEIKNIIGQVK
;
A
#
# COMPACT_ATOMS: atom_id res chain seq x y z
N MET A 1 -18.56 -2.17 63.24
CA MET A 1 -17.74 -1.33 64.15
C MET A 1 -16.47 -0.90 63.41
N LYS A 2 -16.22 0.39 63.47
CA LYS A 2 -15.01 1.16 63.14
C LYS A 2 -14.61 1.24 61.65
N LYS A 3 -15.01 2.38 61.09
CA LYS A 3 -14.42 3.10 59.97
C LYS A 3 -12.98 3.49 60.26
N MET A 4 -12.06 3.31 59.33
CA MET A 4 -10.84 4.08 59.30
C MET A 4 -10.73 4.82 57.97
N LEU A 5 -10.81 6.13 58.11
CA LEU A 5 -10.60 7.15 57.09
C LEU A 5 -9.11 7.46 57.07
N THR A 6 -8.42 7.26 56.01
CA THR A 6 -7.05 7.76 55.86
C THR A 6 -7.02 8.83 54.78
N VAL A 7 -6.92 10.06 55.23
CA VAL A 7 -6.60 11.25 54.43
C VAL A 7 -5.10 11.26 54.22
N VAL A 8 -4.64 11.30 52.98
CA VAL A 8 -3.26 11.67 52.68
C VAL A 8 -3.26 12.95 51.83
N ALA A 9 -2.57 13.89 52.41
CA ALA A 9 -2.46 15.27 51.98
C ALA A 9 -1.75 15.44 50.64
N GLY A 10 -2.15 16.46 49.92
CA GLY A 10 -1.55 16.92 48.69
C GLY A 10 -0.13 17.44 48.85
N VAL A 11 0.64 17.24 47.80
CA VAL A 11 1.84 18.01 47.52
C VAL A 11 1.60 18.77 46.23
N LEU A 12 1.41 20.07 46.37
CA LEU A 12 1.48 21.04 45.28
C LEU A 12 2.96 21.23 44.94
N VAL A 13 3.36 20.79 43.73
CA VAL A 13 4.63 21.25 43.14
C VAL A 13 4.27 22.27 42.06
N ALA A 14 4.48 23.53 42.40
CA ALA A 14 4.50 24.61 41.44
C ALA A 14 5.81 24.49 40.62
N GLY A 15 5.72 24.03 39.39
CA GLY A 15 6.82 24.00 38.43
C GLY A 15 6.59 25.06 37.37
N SER A 16 7.48 26.02 37.31
CA SER A 16 7.53 27.17 36.46
C SER A 16 7.28 26.93 35.00
N LEU A 17 6.34 27.69 34.43
CA LEU A 17 6.18 27.95 33.02
C LEU A 17 7.45 28.62 32.46
N MET A 18 8.28 27.86 31.78
CA MET A 18 9.19 28.40 30.77
C MET A 18 8.53 28.33 29.42
N SER A 19 7.94 29.45 29.02
CA SER A 19 7.51 29.71 27.65
C SER A 19 8.73 29.83 26.75
N SER A 20 9.15 28.73 26.11
CA SER A 20 10.01 28.82 24.95
C SER A 20 9.14 29.26 23.76
N VAL A 21 9.13 30.55 23.51
CA VAL A 21 8.66 31.12 22.26
C VAL A 21 9.65 30.67 21.19
N ALA A 22 9.32 29.59 20.50
CA ALA A 22 9.99 29.27 19.23
C ALA A 22 9.64 30.39 18.26
N ARG A 23 10.57 31.27 18.01
CA ARG A 23 10.54 32.19 16.88
C ARG A 23 10.52 31.32 15.63
N ALA A 24 9.39 31.25 14.97
CA ALA A 24 9.30 30.90 13.58
C ALA A 24 9.93 32.08 12.82
N ASP A 25 11.21 31.96 12.49
CA ASP A 25 11.79 32.80 11.46
C ASP A 25 11.06 32.48 10.17
N MET A 26 10.23 33.41 9.79
CA MET A 26 9.60 33.46 8.49
C MET A 26 10.68 33.58 7.45
N MET A 27 11.06 32.45 6.82
CA MET A 27 11.82 32.49 5.56
C MET A 27 10.87 33.00 4.47
N VAL A 28 10.85 34.31 4.33
CA VAL A 28 10.23 35.00 3.19
C VAL A 28 11.18 34.81 2.01
N GLY A 29 10.71 34.17 0.95
CA GLY A 29 11.25 34.30 -0.40
C GLY A 29 12.37 33.35 -0.79
N GLN A 30 12.14 32.04 -0.74
CA GLN A 30 12.85 31.15 -1.66
C GLN A 30 11.82 30.63 -2.69
N ASP A 31 12.02 31.14 -3.90
CA ASP A 31 11.31 30.69 -5.09
C ASP A 31 11.62 29.19 -5.31
N LYS A 32 10.56 28.37 -5.43
CA LYS A 32 10.68 26.91 -5.61
C LYS A 32 11.29 26.52 -6.95
N SER A 33 11.60 27.47 -7.81
CA SER A 33 12.17 27.25 -9.15
C SER A 33 13.68 26.93 -9.16
N THR A 34 14.38 27.07 -8.02
CA THR A 34 15.85 26.91 -7.96
C THR A 34 16.32 25.62 -7.26
N TRP A 35 15.42 24.68 -6.95
CA TRP A 35 15.82 23.42 -6.33
C TRP A 35 16.31 22.41 -7.38
N SER A 36 17.63 22.46 -7.67
CA SER A 36 18.33 21.40 -8.38
C SER A 36 19.14 20.57 -7.37
N PRO A 37 18.98 19.24 -7.31
CA PRO A 37 19.77 18.39 -6.43
C PRO A 37 21.20 18.17 -6.88
N TYR A 38 21.62 18.81 -7.99
CA TYR A 38 22.99 18.73 -8.49
C TYR A 38 23.68 20.09 -8.38
N PRO A 39 24.94 20.15 -7.90
CA PRO A 39 25.72 21.39 -7.90
C PRO A 39 25.89 21.88 -9.33
N ILE A 40 25.41 23.09 -9.59
CA ILE A 40 25.69 23.80 -10.87
C ILE A 40 27.11 24.29 -10.78
N GLU A 41 28.04 23.65 -11.48
CA GLU A 41 29.38 24.20 -11.69
C GLU A 41 29.27 25.46 -12.54
N THR A 42 29.57 26.60 -11.91
CA THR A 42 29.46 27.94 -12.50
C THR A 42 30.66 28.33 -13.37
N GLU A 43 31.31 27.38 -14.05
CA GLU A 43 32.38 27.69 -15.00
C GLU A 43 32.06 27.17 -16.41
N ALA A 44 31.18 27.83 -17.14
CA ALA A 44 31.14 27.77 -18.61
C ALA A 44 30.03 28.63 -19.23
N VAL A 45 29.82 29.86 -18.78
CA VAL A 45 28.89 30.78 -19.51
C VAL A 45 29.58 32.08 -19.85
N ALA A 46 30.78 31.98 -20.46
CA ALA A 46 31.42 33.12 -21.12
C ALA A 46 31.67 32.74 -22.57
N ASN A 47 30.61 32.67 -23.38
CA ASN A 47 30.59 32.84 -24.84
C ASN A 47 29.32 32.20 -25.48
N ALA A 48 28.15 32.48 -24.90
CA ALA A 48 26.91 32.25 -25.65
C ALA A 48 26.60 33.54 -26.39
N GLY A 49 26.88 33.57 -27.69
CA GLY A 49 26.44 34.65 -28.56
C GLY A 49 24.93 34.83 -28.45
N VAL A 50 24.49 36.09 -28.37
CA VAL A 50 23.09 36.48 -28.34
C VAL A 50 22.43 35.96 -29.62
N ILE A 51 21.65 34.90 -29.54
CA ILE A 51 20.76 34.45 -30.61
C ILE A 51 19.48 35.29 -30.50
N THR A 52 19.48 36.43 -31.23
CA THR A 52 18.27 37.24 -31.40
C THR A 52 17.40 36.59 -32.44
N GLY A 53 16.19 36.18 -32.07
CA GLY A 53 15.13 35.85 -33.03
C GLY A 53 14.64 34.41 -33.06
N GLN A 54 14.52 33.73 -31.94
CA GLN A 54 13.66 32.54 -31.87
C GLN A 54 12.51 32.79 -30.92
N ASP A 55 11.31 32.60 -31.45
CA ASP A 55 10.07 32.66 -30.74
C ASP A 55 10.07 31.62 -29.61
N GLU A 56 9.81 32.03 -28.37
CA GLU A 56 9.81 31.14 -27.18
C GLU A 56 8.76 30.01 -27.27
N SER A 57 7.84 30.09 -28.24
CA SER A 57 6.81 29.07 -28.46
C SER A 57 7.30 27.77 -29.11
N SER A 58 8.54 27.77 -29.67
CA SER A 58 9.08 26.61 -30.40
C SER A 58 10.06 25.75 -29.60
N TRP A 59 10.35 26.09 -28.35
CA TRP A 59 11.28 25.32 -27.52
C TRP A 59 10.53 24.29 -26.69
N SER A 60 10.19 23.15 -27.30
CA SER A 60 9.91 21.93 -26.57
C SER A 60 11.17 21.05 -26.59
N PRO A 61 11.81 20.77 -25.45
CA PRO A 61 12.94 19.86 -25.40
C PRO A 61 12.56 18.41 -25.68
N TYR A 62 11.27 18.14 -25.90
CA TYR A 62 10.76 16.85 -26.28
C TYR A 62 10.03 16.94 -27.62
N PRO A 63 10.31 16.07 -28.60
CA PRO A 63 9.50 15.99 -29.81
C PRO A 63 8.07 15.63 -29.45
N ILE A 64 7.14 16.59 -29.57
CA ILE A 64 5.71 16.35 -29.47
C ILE A 64 5.25 15.90 -30.85
N GLU A 65 5.57 14.69 -31.23
CA GLU A 65 4.89 14.01 -32.32
C GLU A 65 4.64 12.55 -31.94
N GLY A 66 3.37 12.26 -31.61
CA GLY A 66 2.66 11.07 -32.02
C GLY A 66 3.28 9.71 -31.68
N GLN A 67 3.84 9.53 -30.49
CA GLN A 67 4.04 8.18 -29.96
C GLN A 67 3.48 8.12 -28.55
N ASP A 68 2.23 7.65 -28.46
CA ASP A 68 1.67 7.07 -27.24
C ASP A 68 2.43 5.76 -26.85
N GLU A 69 3.76 5.82 -26.83
CA GLU A 69 4.53 4.81 -26.14
C GLU A 69 4.39 5.13 -24.65
N LYS A 70 3.40 4.47 -24.04
CA LYS A 70 3.33 4.32 -22.59
C LYS A 70 4.64 3.68 -22.15
N VAL A 71 5.64 4.49 -21.83
CA VAL A 71 6.88 4.07 -21.18
C VAL A 71 6.55 3.77 -19.72
N GLY A 72 5.73 2.74 -19.52
CA GLY A 72 5.49 2.13 -18.23
C GLY A 72 6.31 0.85 -18.15
N MET A 73 6.90 0.55 -17.00
CA MET A 73 7.45 -0.78 -16.78
C MET A 73 6.36 -1.80 -17.08
N PRO A 74 6.60 -2.80 -17.96
CA PRO A 74 5.57 -3.79 -18.27
C PRO A 74 5.15 -4.50 -17.00
N SER A 75 3.83 -4.59 -16.78
CA SER A 75 3.27 -5.28 -15.64
C SER A 75 3.78 -6.74 -15.62
N PRO A 76 4.31 -7.23 -14.49
CA PRO A 76 4.73 -8.63 -14.40
C PRO A 76 3.54 -9.60 -14.38
N PHE A 77 2.32 -9.09 -14.23
CA PHE A 77 1.10 -9.87 -14.17
C PHE A 77 0.58 -10.21 -15.56
N THR A 78 0.21 -11.47 -15.74
CA THR A 78 -0.47 -11.95 -16.94
C THR A 78 -1.88 -12.37 -16.55
N GLU A 79 -2.88 -11.80 -17.21
CA GLU A 79 -4.27 -12.18 -17.02
C GLU A 79 -4.55 -13.57 -17.60
N VAL A 80 -5.43 -14.32 -16.93
CA VAL A 80 -5.88 -15.65 -17.34
C VAL A 80 -7.39 -15.79 -17.15
N LYS A 81 -8.02 -16.66 -17.93
CA LYS A 81 -9.50 -16.78 -17.99
C LYS A 81 -10.12 -17.44 -16.73
N SER A 82 -9.34 -18.16 -15.95
CA SER A 82 -9.88 -18.91 -14.80
C SER A 82 -8.80 -19.31 -13.81
N LEU A 83 -9.21 -19.59 -12.57
CA LEU A 83 -8.32 -20.14 -11.54
C LEU A 83 -7.68 -21.47 -11.97
N LYS A 84 -8.44 -22.33 -12.71
CA LYS A 84 -7.94 -23.60 -13.24
C LYS A 84 -6.81 -23.40 -14.25
N GLU A 85 -6.92 -22.37 -15.09
CA GLU A 85 -5.86 -22.00 -16.03
C GLU A 85 -4.62 -21.44 -15.29
N ALA A 86 -4.85 -20.59 -14.26
CA ALA A 86 -3.79 -20.09 -13.39
C ALA A 86 -3.00 -21.23 -12.75
N GLU A 87 -3.70 -22.20 -12.19
CA GLU A 87 -3.09 -23.40 -11.59
C GLU A 87 -2.26 -24.21 -12.60
N LYS A 88 -2.78 -24.40 -13.82
CA LYS A 88 -2.07 -25.11 -14.89
C LYS A 88 -0.79 -24.40 -15.30
N LYS A 89 -0.83 -23.06 -15.42
CA LYS A 89 0.30 -22.27 -15.88
C LYS A 89 1.38 -22.09 -14.82
N THR A 90 1.01 -22.04 -13.53
CA THR A 90 1.95 -21.81 -12.41
C THR A 90 2.38 -23.08 -11.70
N GLY A 91 1.62 -24.18 -11.82
CA GLY A 91 1.79 -25.41 -11.03
C GLY A 91 1.35 -25.25 -9.56
N VAL A 92 0.76 -24.13 -9.17
CA VAL A 92 0.26 -23.86 -7.82
C VAL A 92 -1.23 -24.13 -7.77
N LYS A 93 -1.67 -25.09 -6.95
CA LYS A 93 -3.10 -25.30 -6.71
C LYS A 93 -3.61 -24.26 -5.70
N MET A 94 -4.75 -23.65 -5.98
CA MET A 94 -5.36 -22.62 -5.13
C MET A 94 -6.87 -22.81 -5.06
N THR A 95 -7.44 -22.62 -3.88
CA THR A 95 -8.89 -22.48 -3.71
C THR A 95 -9.18 -21.07 -3.22
N ALA A 96 -10.15 -20.41 -3.84
CA ALA A 96 -10.63 -19.10 -3.48
C ALA A 96 -12.17 -19.08 -3.49
N PRO A 97 -12.84 -18.13 -2.85
CA PRO A 97 -14.30 -17.99 -2.92
C PRO A 97 -14.79 -17.91 -4.36
N LYS A 98 -15.82 -18.67 -4.73
CA LYS A 98 -16.43 -18.56 -6.05
C LYS A 98 -17.16 -17.24 -6.25
N LYS A 99 -17.65 -16.64 -5.14
CA LYS A 99 -18.35 -15.35 -5.12
C LYS A 99 -18.18 -14.71 -3.75
N ILE A 100 -17.99 -13.40 -3.74
CA ILE A 100 -18.04 -12.57 -2.52
C ILE A 100 -19.21 -11.61 -2.70
N LYS A 101 -20.10 -11.55 -1.69
CA LYS A 101 -21.30 -10.70 -1.76
C LYS A 101 -20.93 -9.24 -1.99
N GLY A 102 -21.51 -8.65 -3.03
CA GLY A 102 -21.27 -7.25 -3.40
C GLY A 102 -20.01 -7.01 -4.25
N TYR A 103 -19.37 -8.09 -4.73
CA TYR A 103 -18.23 -8.04 -5.65
C TYR A 103 -18.58 -8.95 -6.84
N ASP A 104 -18.97 -8.34 -7.95
CA ASP A 104 -19.56 -9.07 -9.07
C ASP A 104 -18.57 -9.39 -10.19
N GLU A 105 -17.44 -8.70 -10.23
CA GLU A 105 -16.36 -8.96 -11.19
C GLU A 105 -15.25 -9.78 -10.51
N ILE A 106 -14.71 -10.79 -11.25
CA ILE A 106 -13.63 -11.66 -10.77
C ILE A 106 -12.59 -11.77 -11.87
N ASN A 107 -11.37 -11.34 -11.58
CA ASN A 107 -10.23 -11.41 -12.48
C ASN A 107 -9.13 -12.30 -11.90
N TYR A 108 -8.44 -13.04 -12.77
CA TYR A 108 -7.37 -13.96 -12.39
C TYR A 108 -6.08 -13.51 -13.05
N GLU A 109 -5.02 -13.41 -12.27
CA GLU A 109 -3.70 -12.98 -12.74
C GLU A 109 -2.61 -13.89 -12.18
N ILE A 110 -1.54 -14.04 -12.94
CA ILE A 110 -0.38 -14.86 -12.55
C ILE A 110 0.93 -14.14 -12.80
N VAL A 111 1.96 -14.52 -12.01
CA VAL A 111 3.37 -14.32 -12.35
C VAL A 111 3.99 -15.72 -12.44
N LYS A 112 4.16 -16.23 -13.65
CA LYS A 112 4.52 -17.63 -13.90
C LYS A 112 5.86 -18.00 -13.27
N LYS A 113 6.89 -17.16 -13.42
CA LYS A 113 8.23 -17.42 -12.89
C LYS A 113 8.25 -17.51 -11.37
N ASP A 114 7.37 -16.77 -10.69
CA ASP A 114 7.30 -16.70 -9.23
C ASP A 114 6.27 -17.67 -8.65
N LYS A 115 5.66 -18.49 -9.51
CA LYS A 115 4.59 -19.41 -9.11
C LYS A 115 3.54 -18.73 -8.25
N PHE A 116 3.09 -17.58 -8.73
CA PHE A 116 2.20 -16.67 -8.04
C PHE A 116 0.85 -16.62 -8.75
N ILE A 117 -0.23 -16.69 -7.97
CA ILE A 117 -1.61 -16.53 -8.40
C ILE A 117 -2.26 -15.41 -7.60
N GLN A 118 -2.99 -14.54 -8.30
CA GLN A 118 -3.82 -13.50 -7.74
C GLN A 118 -5.26 -13.64 -8.25
N VAL A 119 -6.21 -13.49 -7.35
CA VAL A 119 -7.64 -13.42 -7.67
C VAL A 119 -8.17 -12.09 -7.14
N ASN A 120 -8.66 -11.27 -8.04
CA ASN A 120 -9.24 -9.98 -7.73
C ASN A 120 -10.76 -10.05 -7.82
N TYR A 121 -11.43 -9.66 -6.75
CA TYR A 121 -12.88 -9.45 -6.70
C TYR A 121 -13.10 -7.96 -6.70
N ARG A 122 -13.85 -7.44 -7.66
CA ARG A 122 -14.10 -6.02 -7.82
C ARG A 122 -15.59 -5.73 -7.74
N LYS A 123 -15.93 -4.68 -7.02
CA LYS A 123 -17.26 -4.10 -6.98
C LYS A 123 -17.31 -2.83 -7.84
N ASP A 124 -16.33 -1.97 -7.68
CA ASP A 124 -16.14 -0.69 -8.38
C ASP A 124 -14.65 -0.29 -8.28
N ASP A 125 -14.28 0.88 -8.77
CA ASP A 125 -12.90 1.34 -8.83
C ASP A 125 -12.24 1.51 -7.46
N ASN A 126 -13.02 1.75 -6.42
CA ASN A 126 -12.54 2.00 -5.05
C ASN A 126 -12.73 0.79 -4.12
N ASN A 127 -13.44 -0.24 -4.58
CA ASN A 127 -13.81 -1.38 -3.75
C ASN A 127 -13.40 -2.70 -4.39
N SER A 128 -12.32 -3.29 -3.88
CA SER A 128 -11.82 -4.59 -4.34
C SER A 128 -11.27 -5.44 -3.20
N ILE A 129 -11.22 -6.74 -3.45
CA ILE A 129 -10.58 -7.73 -2.57
C ILE A 129 -9.58 -8.51 -3.42
N THR A 130 -8.34 -8.53 -3.00
CA THR A 130 -7.27 -9.26 -3.68
C THR A 130 -6.83 -10.45 -2.83
N ILE A 131 -6.91 -11.66 -3.37
CA ILE A 131 -6.44 -12.88 -2.72
C ILE A 131 -5.22 -13.39 -3.48
N ARG A 132 -4.11 -13.61 -2.77
CA ARG A 132 -2.84 -14.02 -3.36
C ARG A 132 -2.31 -15.29 -2.74
N LYS A 133 -1.66 -16.11 -3.57
CA LYS A 133 -0.89 -17.27 -3.15
C LYS A 133 0.36 -17.42 -4.01
N ALA A 134 1.49 -17.68 -3.38
CA ALA A 134 2.73 -17.97 -4.08
C ALA A 134 3.58 -19.04 -3.36
N GLU A 135 4.42 -19.74 -4.13
CA GLU A 135 5.41 -20.69 -3.60
C GLU A 135 6.62 -19.92 -3.06
N THR A 136 6.47 -19.31 -1.91
CA THR A 136 7.49 -18.51 -1.20
C THR A 136 7.19 -18.46 0.29
N LYS A 137 8.19 -18.03 1.07
CA LYS A 137 8.01 -17.68 2.50
C LYS A 137 7.96 -16.17 2.73
N LYS A 138 8.21 -15.37 1.68
CA LYS A 138 8.16 -13.91 1.75
C LYS A 138 6.72 -13.42 1.79
N ASP A 139 6.53 -12.19 2.19
CA ASP A 139 5.23 -11.52 2.10
C ASP A 139 4.84 -11.37 0.62
N VAL A 140 3.60 -11.73 0.33
CA VAL A 140 3.02 -11.65 -1.02
C VAL A 140 1.89 -10.63 -1.11
N SER A 141 1.67 -9.86 -0.04
CA SER A 141 0.56 -8.91 0.01
C SER A 141 0.75 -7.73 -0.95
N GLY A 142 1.99 -7.31 -1.18
CA GLY A 142 2.28 -6.08 -1.92
C GLY A 142 1.68 -4.85 -1.22
N ASP A 143 1.42 -4.94 0.07
CA ASP A 143 0.83 -3.89 0.87
C ASP A 143 1.90 -3.29 1.80
N TYR A 144 2.24 -2.04 1.57
CA TYR A 144 3.25 -1.29 2.33
C TYR A 144 2.64 -0.31 3.34
N ASN A 145 1.31 -0.37 3.52
CA ASN A 145 0.62 0.50 4.47
C ASN A 145 1.00 0.20 5.92
N LYS A 146 1.08 1.24 6.73
CA LYS A 146 1.23 1.11 8.17
C LYS A 146 -0.15 1.04 8.82
N TYR A 147 -0.42 -0.04 9.55
CA TYR A 147 -1.66 -0.26 10.25
C TYR A 147 -1.51 -0.02 11.75
N LYS A 148 -2.51 0.64 12.36
CA LYS A 148 -2.52 0.92 13.80
C LYS A 148 -2.68 -0.35 14.64
N ASN A 149 -3.42 -1.35 14.11
CA ASN A 149 -3.73 -2.57 14.84
C ASN A 149 -3.23 -3.82 14.11
N THR A 150 -2.65 -4.73 14.90
CA THR A 150 -2.29 -6.07 14.45
C THR A 150 -2.90 -7.08 15.39
N LYS A 151 -3.56 -8.10 14.84
CA LYS A 151 -4.15 -9.20 15.61
C LYS A 151 -3.74 -10.54 15.01
N LYS A 152 -3.38 -11.49 15.85
CA LYS A 152 -3.16 -12.88 15.45
C LYS A 152 -4.42 -13.69 15.75
N VAL A 153 -4.89 -14.46 14.77
CA VAL A 153 -6.06 -15.33 14.90
C VAL A 153 -5.77 -16.69 14.27
N THR A 154 -6.53 -17.72 14.69
CA THR A 154 -6.49 -19.03 14.05
C THR A 154 -7.75 -19.23 13.21
N VAL A 155 -7.57 -19.61 11.93
CA VAL A 155 -8.67 -19.96 11.02
C VAL A 155 -8.34 -21.28 10.36
N LYS A 156 -9.16 -22.31 10.57
CA LYS A 156 -8.94 -23.68 10.04
C LYS A 156 -7.51 -24.20 10.27
N GLY A 157 -6.99 -23.98 11.50
CA GLY A 157 -5.65 -24.42 11.91
C GLY A 157 -4.49 -23.53 11.44
N ASN A 158 -4.73 -22.54 10.60
CA ASN A 158 -3.68 -21.63 10.14
C ASN A 158 -3.60 -20.41 11.09
N LYS A 159 -2.37 -20.03 11.46
CA LYS A 159 -2.09 -18.78 12.22
C LYS A 159 -2.06 -17.61 11.24
N ILE A 160 -3.02 -16.71 11.37
CA ILE A 160 -3.23 -15.57 10.48
C ILE A 160 -2.83 -14.29 11.22
N LYS A 161 -2.04 -13.43 10.57
CA LYS A 161 -1.79 -12.05 11.00
C LYS A 161 -2.80 -11.15 10.30
N LEU A 162 -3.66 -10.49 11.07
CA LEU A 162 -4.61 -9.48 10.60
C LEU A 162 -4.07 -8.09 10.91
N GLN A 163 -4.17 -7.17 9.97
CA GLN A 163 -3.76 -5.78 10.12
C GLN A 163 -4.88 -4.84 9.66
N GLY A 164 -5.06 -3.72 10.35
CA GLY A 164 -6.10 -2.76 10.01
C GLY A 164 -6.11 -1.56 10.92
N ASN A 165 -7.15 -0.73 10.79
CA ASN A 165 -7.33 0.48 11.56
C ASN A 165 -8.63 0.41 12.37
N GLY A 166 -8.55 0.61 13.70
CA GLY A 166 -9.72 0.55 14.57
C GLY A 166 -10.27 -0.88 14.76
N LYS A 167 -11.56 -1.09 14.47
CA LYS A 167 -12.27 -2.35 14.68
C LYS A 167 -12.31 -3.26 13.45
N THR A 168 -11.77 -2.79 12.32
CA THR A 168 -11.80 -3.48 11.02
C THR A 168 -10.39 -3.85 10.57
N TYR A 169 -10.31 -4.76 9.61
CA TYR A 169 -9.07 -5.31 9.08
C TYR A 169 -9.04 -5.14 7.56
N SER A 170 -7.90 -4.67 7.05
CA SER A 170 -7.67 -4.46 5.61
C SER A 170 -6.71 -5.47 5.02
N LEU A 171 -5.92 -6.14 5.86
CA LEU A 171 -4.93 -7.10 5.40
C LEU A 171 -4.91 -8.34 6.29
N ALA A 172 -4.87 -9.51 5.67
CA ALA A 172 -4.57 -10.78 6.31
C ALA A 172 -3.40 -11.45 5.61
N THR A 173 -2.41 -11.93 6.36
CA THR A 173 -1.27 -12.68 5.83
C THR A 173 -1.00 -13.93 6.64
N TRP A 174 -0.60 -15.02 5.97
CA TRP A 174 -0.16 -16.26 6.62
C TRP A 174 0.71 -17.10 5.71
N THR A 175 1.38 -18.07 6.30
CA THR A 175 2.15 -19.09 5.59
C THR A 175 1.63 -20.49 5.93
N LYS A 176 1.63 -21.38 4.96
CA LYS A 176 1.33 -22.81 5.16
C LYS A 176 2.21 -23.67 4.26
N GLY A 177 2.99 -24.56 4.87
CA GLY A 177 3.97 -25.35 4.13
C GLY A 177 4.96 -24.42 3.42
N LYS A 178 5.15 -24.57 2.13
CA LYS A 178 6.04 -23.74 1.31
C LYS A 178 5.37 -22.50 0.70
N TYR A 179 4.10 -22.25 1.02
CA TYR A 179 3.31 -21.18 0.42
C TYR A 179 3.07 -20.03 1.38
N SER A 180 3.07 -18.83 0.85
CA SER A 180 2.55 -17.60 1.47
C SER A 180 1.23 -17.21 0.84
N PHE A 181 0.39 -16.58 1.65
CA PHE A 181 -0.96 -16.16 1.30
C PHE A 181 -1.20 -14.75 1.80
N SER A 182 -2.03 -14.00 1.06
CA SER A 182 -2.60 -12.76 1.55
C SER A 182 -4.05 -12.57 1.11
N VAL A 183 -4.80 -11.79 1.89
CA VAL A 183 -6.10 -11.23 1.53
C VAL A 183 -6.02 -9.74 1.84
N GLY A 184 -6.00 -8.93 0.80
CA GLY A 184 -6.03 -7.47 0.86
C GLY A 184 -7.45 -6.96 0.58
N ILE A 185 -7.91 -5.97 1.33
CA ILE A 185 -9.23 -5.34 1.21
C ILE A 185 -9.02 -3.86 0.96
N TYR A 186 -9.43 -3.41 -0.20
CA TYR A 186 -9.34 -2.04 -0.67
C TYR A 186 -10.76 -1.46 -0.76
N ASN A 187 -11.14 -0.63 0.20
CA ASN A 187 -12.47 -0.04 0.31
C ASN A 187 -12.40 1.28 1.09
N ASP A 188 -11.63 2.24 0.57
CA ASP A 188 -11.42 3.57 1.18
C ASP A 188 -10.92 3.49 2.64
N GLY A 189 -10.12 2.48 2.95
CA GLY A 189 -9.58 2.28 4.29
C GLY A 189 -10.57 1.79 5.35
N LYS A 190 -11.83 1.50 4.97
CA LYS A 190 -12.87 1.03 5.91
C LYS A 190 -12.57 -0.37 6.45
N GLY A 191 -11.91 -1.21 5.65
CA GLY A 191 -11.62 -2.60 5.99
C GLY A 191 -12.88 -3.45 6.13
N MET A 192 -12.73 -4.66 6.65
CA MET A 192 -13.81 -5.61 6.95
C MET A 192 -13.83 -6.01 8.42
N SER A 193 -15.01 -6.41 8.91
CA SER A 193 -15.15 -6.96 10.25
C SER A 193 -14.37 -8.28 10.39
N LEU A 194 -14.05 -8.65 11.62
CA LEU A 194 -13.36 -9.91 11.93
C LEU A 194 -14.13 -11.15 11.41
N LYS A 195 -15.45 -11.11 11.44
CA LYS A 195 -16.32 -12.20 10.97
C LYS A 195 -16.22 -12.36 9.45
N GLU A 196 -16.32 -11.27 8.71
CA GLU A 196 -16.27 -11.27 7.25
C GLU A 196 -14.91 -11.72 6.73
N ILE A 197 -13.82 -11.14 7.24
CA ILE A 197 -12.48 -11.50 6.78
C ILE A 197 -12.12 -12.97 7.11
N LYS A 198 -12.54 -13.47 8.27
CA LYS A 198 -12.39 -14.90 8.63
C LYS A 198 -13.17 -15.83 7.71
N ASN A 199 -14.35 -15.42 7.26
CA ASN A 199 -15.14 -16.20 6.31
C ASN A 199 -14.42 -16.31 4.95
N ILE A 200 -13.87 -15.22 4.45
CA ILE A 200 -13.06 -15.22 3.21
C ILE A 200 -11.84 -16.12 3.37
N ILE A 201 -11.02 -15.89 4.42
CA ILE A 201 -9.82 -16.68 4.71
C ILE A 201 -10.12 -18.16 4.80
N GLY A 202 -11.22 -18.51 5.42
CA GLY A 202 -11.66 -19.91 5.59
C GLY A 202 -11.94 -20.66 4.27
N GLN A 203 -12.08 -19.96 3.16
CA GLN A 203 -12.30 -20.52 1.83
C GLN A 203 -11.01 -20.58 0.99
N VAL A 204 -9.92 -19.98 1.46
CA VAL A 204 -8.62 -19.95 0.76
C VAL A 204 -7.75 -21.14 1.19
N LYS A 205 -7.23 -21.87 0.20
CA LYS A 205 -6.30 -23.00 0.41
C LYS A 205 -5.17 -22.97 -0.60
#